data_c65748394f1885d669a98a4bb74ce93f
#
_entry.id   c65748394f1885d669a98a4bb74ce93f
#
_cell.length_a   1.000
_cell.length_b   1.000
_cell.length_c   1.000
_cell.angle_alpha   90.00
_cell.angle_beta   90.00
_cell.angle_gamma   90.00
#
_symmetry.space_group_name_H-M   'P 1'
#
loop_
_entity.id
_entity.type
_entity.pdbx_description
1 polymer ?
#
loop_
_entity_poly.entity_id
_entity_poly.type
_entity_poly.pdbx_seq_one_letter_code
_entity_poly.pdbx_strand_id
1 'polypeptide(L)'
;VVVIRRARVEVWATVRAAAEHMARRAEDAPGVRFQFSPETFNLTEPDFVLELCDGLTELWDASPDRPVTHNLPATVEIATPNVYADQIEYLHRNLSRRESVILSVHPHNDRGTGVACAELAVLAGAQRVEGCLFGNGERTGNVDLVTLALNLYAQGVDPMVDFGNIDAVREVVEHCNRLPVHPRHPYAGDLVYTAFSGTHQDAISKGLAHHTDRARELGVPEREAPWSVPYLPIDPADVGRSYEAVIRVNSHSGKGGMAYLLRVHHGLDLPPRMRPDFSRIVQEATDASGREATPKELYELFRETYVVEGPLEPGAYPADTAALVDALARAGRTVDVLDLTEDGTAAYAECRVDGVTVWGAAEGTAASVRAVLSAVNRRPR
;
A
#
# COMPACT_ATOMS: atom_id res chain seq x y z
N VAL A 1 -13.12 37.95 13.57
CA VAL A 1 -12.82 39.36 13.83
C VAL A 1 -12.55 40.11 12.53
N VAL A 2 -11.60 39.73 11.70
CA VAL A 2 -11.25 40.45 10.45
C VAL A 2 -12.40 40.44 9.44
N VAL A 3 -13.10 39.33 9.26
CA VAL A 3 -14.21 39.18 8.30
C VAL A 3 -15.51 39.78 8.88
N ILE A 4 -15.85 39.41 10.13
CA ILE A 4 -17.10 39.84 10.76
C ILE A 4 -17.00 41.29 11.28
N ARG A 5 -15.77 41.81 11.51
CA ARG A 5 -15.48 43.16 12.04
C ARG A 5 -16.22 43.49 13.33
N ARG A 6 -16.29 42.51 14.26
CA ARG A 6 -16.91 42.62 15.58
C ARG A 6 -15.87 42.52 16.69
N ALA A 7 -16.14 43.16 17.82
CA ALA A 7 -15.36 43.02 19.03
C ALA A 7 -15.59 41.64 19.67
N ARG A 8 -14.63 41.12 20.46
CA ARG A 8 -14.73 39.82 21.15
C ARG A 8 -16.06 39.72 21.96
N VAL A 9 -16.46 40.76 22.65
CA VAL A 9 -17.71 40.80 23.42
C VAL A 9 -18.97 40.63 22.55
N GLU A 10 -18.97 41.18 21.35
CA GLU A 10 -20.08 40.99 20.39
C GLU A 10 -20.12 39.59 19.80
N VAL A 11 -18.95 39.02 19.53
CA VAL A 11 -18.82 37.61 19.09
C VAL A 11 -19.34 36.69 20.18
N TRP A 12 -18.89 36.89 21.43
CA TRP A 12 -19.36 36.11 22.58
C TRP A 12 -20.90 36.24 22.77
N ALA A 13 -21.45 37.44 22.73
CA ALA A 13 -22.89 37.62 22.83
C ALA A 13 -23.67 36.85 21.76
N THR A 14 -23.17 36.82 20.53
CA THR A 14 -23.79 36.05 19.42
C THR A 14 -23.73 34.55 19.66
N VAL A 15 -22.56 34.03 20.02
CA VAL A 15 -22.34 32.60 20.31
C VAL A 15 -23.21 32.17 21.50
N ARG A 16 -23.24 32.95 22.57
CA ARG A 16 -24.04 32.68 23.75
C ARG A 16 -25.55 32.64 23.44
N ALA A 17 -26.07 33.61 22.70
CA ALA A 17 -27.49 33.64 22.32
C ALA A 17 -27.89 32.42 21.49
N ALA A 18 -27.03 31.97 20.56
CA ALA A 18 -27.24 30.75 19.78
C ALA A 18 -27.23 29.50 20.68
N ALA A 19 -26.25 29.39 21.58
CA ALA A 19 -26.13 28.29 22.52
C ALA A 19 -27.30 28.16 23.48
N GLU A 20 -27.79 29.30 24.01
CA GLU A 20 -29.00 29.38 24.85
C GLU A 20 -30.25 28.94 24.08
N HIS A 21 -30.36 29.35 22.80
CA HIS A 21 -31.45 28.91 21.95
C HIS A 21 -31.41 27.39 21.72
N MET A 22 -30.25 26.83 21.42
CA MET A 22 -30.08 25.40 21.26
C MET A 22 -30.41 24.62 22.53
N ALA A 23 -29.98 25.10 23.70
CA ALA A 23 -30.30 24.50 24.99
C ALA A 23 -31.79 24.39 25.21
N ARG A 24 -32.53 25.52 25.04
CA ARG A 24 -34.00 25.53 25.14
C ARG A 24 -34.69 24.56 24.18
N ARG A 25 -34.19 24.43 22.94
CA ARG A 25 -34.76 23.51 21.96
C ARG A 25 -34.47 22.05 22.25
N ALA A 26 -33.42 21.75 23.02
CA ALA A 26 -33.01 20.42 23.40
C ALA A 26 -33.66 19.93 24.71
N GLU A 27 -34.41 20.79 25.45
CA GLU A 27 -35.07 20.42 26.72
C GLU A 27 -35.98 19.19 26.56
N ASP A 28 -36.72 19.10 25.45
CA ASP A 28 -37.66 18.02 25.15
C ASP A 28 -36.98 16.88 24.31
N ALA A 29 -35.68 16.92 24.10
CA ALA A 29 -34.95 15.95 23.27
C ALA A 29 -33.87 15.22 24.09
N PRO A 30 -34.22 14.16 24.84
CA PRO A 30 -33.25 13.43 25.64
C PRO A 30 -32.18 12.78 24.75
N GLY A 31 -30.93 12.85 25.19
CA GLY A 31 -29.79 12.29 24.48
C GLY A 31 -29.08 13.21 23.48
N VAL A 32 -29.60 14.45 23.30
CA VAL A 32 -28.87 15.49 22.51
C VAL A 32 -27.56 15.84 23.22
N ARG A 33 -26.47 15.87 22.46
CA ARG A 33 -25.17 16.38 22.90
C ARG A 33 -24.80 17.62 22.11
N PHE A 34 -24.13 18.55 22.75
CA PHE A 34 -23.76 19.83 22.13
C PHE A 34 -22.31 19.75 21.61
N GLN A 35 -22.12 20.39 20.47
CA GLN A 35 -20.78 20.61 19.90
C GLN A 35 -20.68 22.11 19.52
N PHE A 36 -19.51 22.67 19.81
CA PHE A 36 -19.09 23.98 19.34
C PHE A 36 -17.87 23.88 18.49
N SER A 37 -17.89 24.49 17.30
CA SER A 37 -16.79 24.52 16.36
C SER A 37 -16.41 25.97 16.04
N PRO A 38 -15.42 26.56 16.74
CA PRO A 38 -14.92 27.89 16.43
C PRO A 38 -14.14 27.87 15.13
N GLU A 39 -14.80 28.08 14.01
CA GLU A 39 -14.16 28.16 12.72
C GLU A 39 -13.01 29.17 12.73
N THR A 40 -11.92 28.88 12.04
CA THR A 40 -10.64 29.61 12.11
C THR A 40 -9.94 29.56 13.48
N PHE A 41 -10.18 28.50 14.25
CA PHE A 41 -9.53 28.29 15.55
C PHE A 41 -8.02 28.56 15.52
N ASN A 42 -7.31 27.96 14.57
CA ASN A 42 -5.85 28.06 14.48
C ASN A 42 -5.31 29.46 14.10
N LEU A 43 -6.21 30.42 13.79
CA LEU A 43 -5.92 31.84 13.52
C LEU A 43 -6.47 32.76 14.63
N THR A 44 -7.20 32.19 15.60
CA THR A 44 -7.80 32.93 16.69
C THR A 44 -6.89 32.88 17.92
N GLU A 45 -6.87 33.94 18.71
CA GLU A 45 -6.07 33.99 19.92
C GLU A 45 -6.54 32.92 20.90
N PRO A 46 -5.63 32.05 21.41
CA PRO A 46 -5.98 30.90 22.23
C PRO A 46 -6.73 31.24 23.52
N ASP A 47 -6.43 32.39 24.15
CA ASP A 47 -7.14 32.91 25.34
C ASP A 47 -8.59 33.18 25.08
N PHE A 48 -8.91 33.73 23.91
CA PHE A 48 -10.31 34.00 23.52
C PHE A 48 -11.08 32.72 23.20
N VAL A 49 -10.44 31.76 22.54
CA VAL A 49 -11.07 30.45 22.32
C VAL A 49 -11.34 29.74 23.65
N LEU A 50 -10.39 29.80 24.59
CA LEU A 50 -10.57 29.24 25.93
C LEU A 50 -11.76 29.86 26.63
N GLU A 51 -11.90 31.21 26.62
CA GLU A 51 -13.04 31.93 27.18
C GLU A 51 -14.38 31.45 26.59
N LEU A 52 -14.45 31.27 25.26
CA LEU A 52 -15.65 30.76 24.58
C LEU A 52 -15.96 29.31 24.99
N CYS A 53 -14.96 28.44 25.00
CA CYS A 53 -15.14 27.03 25.35
C CYS A 53 -15.58 26.86 26.81
N ASP A 54 -14.96 27.54 27.75
CA ASP A 54 -15.32 27.49 29.16
C ASP A 54 -16.74 28.04 29.40
N GLY A 55 -17.07 29.19 28.80
CA GLY A 55 -18.40 29.78 28.93
C GLY A 55 -19.52 28.91 28.35
N LEU A 56 -19.27 28.19 27.24
CA LEU A 56 -20.24 27.24 26.68
C LEU A 56 -20.33 25.96 27.49
N THR A 57 -19.21 25.46 28.03
CA THR A 57 -19.18 24.31 28.93
C THR A 57 -20.02 24.54 30.17
N GLU A 58 -19.95 25.77 30.76
CA GLU A 58 -20.77 26.18 31.87
C GLU A 58 -22.25 26.34 31.48
N LEU A 59 -22.54 27.05 30.38
CA LEU A 59 -23.90 27.32 29.90
C LEU A 59 -24.69 26.04 29.63
N TRP A 60 -24.03 25.01 29.04
CA TRP A 60 -24.64 23.71 28.75
C TRP A 60 -24.57 22.73 29.93
N ASP A 61 -24.11 23.19 31.10
CA ASP A 61 -23.98 22.42 32.32
C ASP A 61 -23.32 21.05 32.04
N ALA A 62 -22.16 21.09 31.38
CA ALA A 62 -21.42 19.89 31.01
C ALA A 62 -20.89 19.17 32.26
N SER A 63 -20.96 17.82 32.20
CA SER A 63 -20.42 16.93 33.23
C SER A 63 -19.73 15.75 32.58
N PRO A 64 -18.93 14.98 33.30
CA PRO A 64 -18.32 13.75 32.76
C PRO A 64 -19.32 12.77 32.14
N ASP A 65 -20.55 12.68 32.68
CA ASP A 65 -21.61 11.80 32.17
C ASP A 65 -22.34 12.43 30.96
N ARG A 66 -22.27 13.76 30.81
CA ARG A 66 -22.87 14.51 29.72
C ARG A 66 -21.85 15.51 29.16
N PRO A 67 -20.76 15.04 28.56
CA PRO A 67 -19.73 15.95 28.05
C PRO A 67 -20.20 16.73 26.83
N VAL A 68 -19.63 17.92 26.66
CA VAL A 68 -19.72 18.72 25.43
C VAL A 68 -18.52 18.48 24.56
N THR A 69 -18.67 18.70 23.25
CA THR A 69 -17.55 18.60 22.31
C THR A 69 -17.13 20.02 21.90
N HIS A 70 -15.85 20.32 22.06
CA HIS A 70 -15.23 21.47 21.42
C HIS A 70 -14.37 20.98 20.26
N ASN A 71 -14.83 21.27 19.03
CA ASN A 71 -14.17 20.87 17.81
C ASN A 71 -13.32 22.03 17.28
N LEU A 72 -12.02 21.86 17.28
CA LEU A 72 -11.01 22.90 17.07
C LEU A 72 -10.39 22.77 15.65
N PRO A 73 -10.98 23.40 14.61
CA PRO A 73 -10.53 23.14 13.25
C PRO A 73 -9.25 23.90 12.90
N ALA A 74 -8.31 23.21 12.25
CA ALA A 74 -7.33 23.87 11.40
C ALA A 74 -8.00 24.16 10.06
N THR A 75 -8.84 25.21 10.03
CA THR A 75 -9.67 25.58 8.89
C THR A 75 -8.87 25.75 7.61
N VAL A 76 -7.68 26.29 7.71
CA VAL A 76 -6.63 26.29 6.69
C VAL A 76 -5.31 25.99 7.41
N GLU A 77 -4.53 25.04 6.90
CA GLU A 77 -3.19 24.79 7.43
C GLU A 77 -2.26 25.98 7.16
N ILE A 78 -1.97 26.78 8.17
CA ILE A 78 -1.11 27.98 8.06
C ILE A 78 0.27 27.82 8.70
N ALA A 79 0.44 26.79 9.51
CA ALA A 79 1.65 26.53 10.28
C ALA A 79 2.05 25.06 10.21
N THR A 80 3.19 24.71 10.79
CA THR A 80 3.62 23.32 10.94
C THR A 80 2.75 22.56 11.96
N PRO A 81 2.63 21.23 11.85
CA PRO A 81 1.75 20.42 12.71
C PRO A 81 1.98 20.60 14.22
N ASN A 82 3.22 20.79 14.65
CA ASN A 82 3.55 21.03 16.06
C ASN A 82 2.93 22.32 16.61
N VAL A 83 2.83 23.39 15.80
CA VAL A 83 2.19 24.65 16.24
C VAL A 83 0.70 24.45 16.50
N TYR A 84 0.03 23.68 15.66
CA TYR A 84 -1.37 23.31 15.90
C TYR A 84 -1.51 22.43 17.15
N ALA A 85 -0.64 21.47 17.35
CA ALA A 85 -0.61 20.64 18.55
C ALA A 85 -0.39 21.47 19.83
N ASP A 86 0.50 22.46 19.79
CA ASP A 86 0.72 23.39 20.92
C ASP A 86 -0.56 24.15 21.28
N GLN A 87 -1.35 24.57 20.29
CA GLN A 87 -2.66 25.22 20.53
C GLN A 87 -3.66 24.25 21.18
N ILE A 88 -3.68 22.97 20.74
CA ILE A 88 -4.53 21.93 21.36
C ILE A 88 -4.08 21.66 22.80
N GLU A 89 -2.77 21.51 23.04
CA GLU A 89 -2.24 21.31 24.39
C GLU A 89 -2.58 22.49 25.31
N TYR A 90 -2.52 23.71 24.80
CA TYR A 90 -2.91 24.89 25.56
C TYR A 90 -4.37 24.79 26.03
N LEU A 91 -5.33 24.43 25.15
CA LEU A 91 -6.72 24.23 25.53
C LEU A 91 -6.88 23.04 26.48
N HIS A 92 -6.20 21.92 26.20
CA HIS A 92 -6.21 20.72 27.05
C HIS A 92 -5.82 21.03 28.50
N ARG A 93 -4.80 21.88 28.71
CA ARG A 93 -4.27 22.20 30.02
C ARG A 93 -5.04 23.30 30.78
N ASN A 94 -5.77 24.17 30.08
CA ASN A 94 -6.34 25.36 30.67
C ASN A 94 -7.88 25.32 30.77
N LEU A 95 -8.56 24.39 30.11
CA LEU A 95 -10.02 24.24 30.25
C LEU A 95 -10.40 23.94 31.69
N SER A 96 -11.34 24.74 32.26
CA SER A 96 -11.71 24.69 33.68
C SER A 96 -12.43 23.39 34.08
N ARG A 97 -13.21 22.80 33.17
CA ARG A 97 -13.93 21.50 33.32
C ARG A 97 -13.43 20.47 32.28
N ARG A 98 -12.13 20.25 32.21
CA ARG A 98 -11.53 19.44 31.17
C ARG A 98 -12.14 18.03 31.05
N GLU A 99 -12.49 17.41 32.16
CA GLU A 99 -13.09 16.07 32.25
C GLU A 99 -14.52 16.01 31.70
N SER A 100 -15.18 17.18 31.54
CA SER A 100 -16.52 17.34 30.96
C SER A 100 -16.49 17.73 29.48
N VAL A 101 -15.32 17.75 28.87
CA VAL A 101 -15.10 18.19 27.49
C VAL A 101 -14.43 17.11 26.67
N ILE A 102 -14.99 16.81 25.50
CA ILE A 102 -14.32 16.07 24.43
C ILE A 102 -13.64 17.09 23.53
N LEU A 103 -12.30 17.09 23.53
CA LEU A 103 -11.54 17.85 22.53
C LEU A 103 -11.54 17.11 21.22
N SER A 104 -12.16 17.70 20.21
CA SER A 104 -12.18 17.21 18.83
C SER A 104 -11.31 18.11 17.95
N VAL A 105 -10.66 17.55 16.97
CA VAL A 105 -9.85 18.26 15.98
C VAL A 105 -10.36 17.99 14.57
N HIS A 106 -10.21 19.00 13.69
CA HIS A 106 -10.71 18.97 12.33
C HIS A 106 -9.67 19.61 11.39
N PRO A 107 -8.56 18.95 11.12
CA PRO A 107 -7.53 19.49 10.22
C PRO A 107 -7.97 19.40 8.76
N HIS A 108 -7.68 20.46 7.99
CA HIS A 108 -7.61 20.42 6.54
C HIS A 108 -6.18 20.03 6.09
N ASN A 109 -5.97 19.90 4.78
CA ASN A 109 -4.74 19.36 4.20
C ASN A 109 -4.05 20.34 3.23
N ASP A 110 -4.17 21.66 3.50
CA ASP A 110 -3.66 22.70 2.59
C ASP A 110 -2.14 22.67 2.38
N ARG A 111 -1.40 22.16 3.35
CA ARG A 111 0.06 22.00 3.31
C ARG A 111 0.48 20.55 3.03
N GLY A 112 -0.49 19.61 2.88
CA GLY A 112 -0.21 18.18 2.79
C GLY A 112 0.20 17.54 4.12
N THR A 113 -0.11 18.18 5.27
CA THR A 113 0.28 17.70 6.61
C THR A 113 -0.90 17.40 7.52
N GLY A 114 -2.12 17.29 6.97
CA GLY A 114 -3.35 17.08 7.75
C GLY A 114 -3.32 15.86 8.65
N VAL A 115 -2.77 14.73 8.19
CA VAL A 115 -2.60 13.52 9.01
C VAL A 115 -1.64 13.78 10.16
N ALA A 116 -0.48 14.39 9.91
CA ALA A 116 0.50 14.72 10.94
C ALA A 116 -0.07 15.72 11.96
N CYS A 117 -0.90 16.69 11.52
CA CYS A 117 -1.63 17.59 12.41
C CYS A 117 -2.54 16.82 13.36
N ALA A 118 -3.31 15.85 12.85
CA ALA A 118 -4.19 15.03 13.66
C ALA A 118 -3.44 14.15 14.66
N GLU A 119 -2.38 13.45 14.22
CA GLU A 119 -1.55 12.62 15.09
C GLU A 119 -0.95 13.42 16.26
N LEU A 120 -0.33 14.55 15.96
CA LEU A 120 0.25 15.41 17.01
C LEU A 120 -0.80 16.04 17.91
N ALA A 121 -1.99 16.38 17.39
CA ALA A 121 -3.09 16.90 18.19
C ALA A 121 -3.64 15.83 19.16
N VAL A 122 -3.72 14.56 18.74
CA VAL A 122 -4.09 13.46 19.64
C VAL A 122 -3.05 13.29 20.76
N LEU A 123 -1.76 13.35 20.44
CA LEU A 123 -0.69 13.32 21.45
C LEU A 123 -0.75 14.54 22.39
N ALA A 124 -1.26 15.67 21.93
CA ALA A 124 -1.48 16.90 22.69
C ALA A 124 -2.75 16.91 23.55
N GLY A 125 -3.57 15.84 23.50
CA GLY A 125 -4.74 15.66 24.35
C GLY A 125 -6.09 15.71 23.64
N ALA A 126 -6.15 15.74 22.31
CA ALA A 126 -7.39 15.55 21.57
C ALA A 126 -7.86 14.09 21.67
N GLN A 127 -9.18 13.91 21.76
CA GLN A 127 -9.82 12.61 21.97
C GLN A 127 -10.64 12.16 20.76
N ARG A 128 -10.89 13.05 19.82
CA ARG A 128 -11.68 12.81 18.61
C ARG A 128 -11.07 13.55 17.42
N VAL A 129 -11.11 12.89 16.26
CA VAL A 129 -10.71 13.50 14.99
C VAL A 129 -11.90 13.47 14.04
N GLU A 130 -12.19 14.60 13.43
CA GLU A 130 -13.13 14.74 12.32
C GLU A 130 -12.35 14.89 11.02
N GLY A 131 -12.73 14.11 10.02
CA GLY A 131 -12.10 14.10 8.71
C GLY A 131 -12.94 13.38 7.67
N CYS A 132 -12.33 13.04 6.55
CA CYS A 132 -13.01 12.35 5.47
C CYS A 132 -12.25 11.10 5.06
N LEU A 133 -12.98 10.07 4.63
CA LEU A 133 -12.35 8.89 4.01
C LEU A 133 -11.59 9.34 2.76
N PHE A 134 -10.34 8.88 2.66
CA PHE A 134 -9.38 9.24 1.59
C PHE A 134 -9.13 10.76 1.47
N GLY A 135 -9.40 11.53 2.51
CA GLY A 135 -9.13 12.95 2.57
C GLY A 135 -10.02 13.82 1.67
N ASN A 136 -11.11 13.28 1.11
CA ASN A 136 -12.02 14.06 0.26
C ASN A 136 -12.68 15.19 1.03
N GLY A 137 -12.55 16.44 0.55
CA GLY A 137 -13.09 17.62 1.19
C GLY A 137 -12.82 18.89 0.38
N GLU A 138 -13.11 20.04 0.97
CA GLU A 138 -12.89 21.33 0.31
C GLU A 138 -11.39 21.58 0.05
N ARG A 139 -11.10 22.32 -1.00
CA ARG A 139 -9.75 22.71 -1.46
C ARG A 139 -8.86 21.50 -1.69
N THR A 140 -7.88 21.28 -0.80
CA THR A 140 -6.95 20.13 -0.83
C THR A 140 -7.47 18.92 -0.02
N GLY A 141 -8.65 19.04 0.57
CA GLY A 141 -9.28 18.03 1.39
C GLY A 141 -9.12 18.23 2.90
N ASN A 142 -9.67 17.29 3.64
CA ASN A 142 -9.56 17.17 5.10
C ASN A 142 -8.48 16.14 5.46
N VAL A 143 -8.23 15.98 6.75
CA VAL A 143 -7.45 14.85 7.23
C VAL A 143 -8.04 13.54 6.71
N ASP A 144 -7.18 12.71 6.16
CA ASP A 144 -7.56 11.39 5.65
C ASP A 144 -7.70 10.40 6.81
N LEU A 145 -8.95 10.02 7.10
CA LEU A 145 -9.24 9.09 8.19
C LEU A 145 -8.76 7.67 7.93
N VAL A 146 -8.61 7.25 6.67
CA VAL A 146 -8.05 5.92 6.33
C VAL A 146 -6.57 5.89 6.70
N THR A 147 -5.81 6.88 6.25
CA THR A 147 -4.38 6.96 6.57
C THR A 147 -4.15 7.12 8.07
N LEU A 148 -4.91 8.00 8.74
CA LEU A 148 -4.78 8.21 10.19
C LEU A 148 -5.07 6.93 10.98
N ALA A 149 -6.15 6.25 10.68
CA ALA A 149 -6.55 5.03 11.38
C ALA A 149 -5.51 3.91 11.20
N LEU A 150 -5.02 3.70 9.99
CA LEU A 150 -4.02 2.67 9.72
C LEU A 150 -2.62 3.03 10.24
N ASN A 151 -2.29 4.31 10.36
CA ASN A 151 -1.10 4.76 11.09
C ASN A 151 -1.19 4.40 12.59
N LEU A 152 -2.34 4.63 13.23
CA LEU A 152 -2.59 4.21 14.62
C LEU A 152 -2.50 2.69 14.76
N TYR A 153 -3.16 1.95 13.88
CA TYR A 153 -3.13 0.49 13.84
C TYR A 153 -1.70 -0.04 13.74
N ALA A 154 -0.88 0.53 12.85
CA ALA A 154 0.53 0.15 12.68
C ALA A 154 1.39 0.40 13.94
N GLN A 155 0.92 1.22 14.87
CA GLN A 155 1.54 1.46 16.18
C GLN A 155 0.90 0.63 17.31
N GLY A 156 -0.01 -0.28 16.98
CA GLY A 156 -0.70 -1.12 17.97
C GLY A 156 -1.84 -0.41 18.71
N VAL A 157 -2.34 0.71 18.18
CA VAL A 157 -3.48 1.45 18.72
C VAL A 157 -4.72 1.10 17.90
N ASP A 158 -5.76 0.56 18.55
CA ASP A 158 -7.04 0.31 17.90
C ASP A 158 -7.70 1.63 17.47
N PRO A 159 -7.89 1.85 16.16
CA PRO A 159 -8.49 3.08 15.65
C PRO A 159 -10.01 3.11 15.83
N MET A 160 -10.64 2.07 16.39
CA MET A 160 -12.09 1.93 16.58
C MET A 160 -12.91 1.96 15.28
N VAL A 161 -12.26 1.72 14.15
CA VAL A 161 -12.86 1.58 12.81
C VAL A 161 -12.24 0.39 12.08
N ASP A 162 -13.05 -0.29 11.28
CA ASP A 162 -12.64 -1.49 10.56
C ASP A 162 -12.38 -1.18 9.06
N PHE A 163 -11.16 -1.41 8.63
CA PHE A 163 -10.73 -1.34 7.23
C PHE A 163 -10.29 -2.71 6.69
N GLY A 164 -10.75 -3.81 7.29
CA GLY A 164 -10.43 -5.17 6.87
C GLY A 164 -10.83 -5.52 5.43
N ASN A 165 -11.60 -4.66 4.76
CA ASN A 165 -11.86 -4.71 3.33
C ASN A 165 -11.78 -3.28 2.75
N ILE A 166 -10.56 -2.81 2.57
CA ILE A 166 -10.30 -1.43 2.12
C ILE A 166 -10.83 -1.16 0.70
N ASP A 167 -10.86 -2.17 -0.16
CA ASP A 167 -11.34 -2.03 -1.54
C ASP A 167 -12.85 -1.79 -1.58
N ALA A 168 -13.64 -2.43 -0.74
CA ALA A 168 -15.08 -2.16 -0.64
C ALA A 168 -15.34 -0.73 -0.14
N VAL A 169 -14.56 -0.24 0.84
CA VAL A 169 -14.65 1.15 1.31
C VAL A 169 -14.29 2.13 0.20
N ARG A 170 -13.23 1.84 -0.55
CA ARG A 170 -12.78 2.67 -1.68
C ARG A 170 -13.86 2.75 -2.77
N GLU A 171 -14.42 1.60 -3.17
CA GLU A 171 -15.46 1.54 -4.21
C GLU A 171 -16.67 2.41 -3.85
N VAL A 172 -17.15 2.35 -2.62
CA VAL A 172 -18.27 3.18 -2.15
C VAL A 172 -17.92 4.67 -2.21
N VAL A 173 -16.74 5.05 -1.74
CA VAL A 173 -16.32 6.46 -1.71
C VAL A 173 -16.10 7.01 -3.12
N GLU A 174 -15.44 6.26 -4.01
CA GLU A 174 -15.26 6.64 -5.41
C GLU A 174 -16.60 6.77 -6.14
N HIS A 175 -17.55 5.86 -5.86
CA HIS A 175 -18.90 5.94 -6.42
C HIS A 175 -19.63 7.21 -5.98
N CYS A 176 -19.60 7.52 -4.67
CA CYS A 176 -20.31 8.68 -4.12
C CYS A 176 -19.67 10.00 -4.54
N ASN A 177 -18.35 10.09 -4.49
CA ASN A 177 -17.63 11.33 -4.74
C ASN A 177 -17.31 11.58 -6.21
N ARG A 178 -17.41 10.57 -7.06
CA ARG A 178 -17.00 10.59 -8.48
C ARG A 178 -15.54 10.99 -8.69
N LEU A 179 -14.70 10.69 -7.72
CA LEU A 179 -13.26 10.95 -7.74
C LEU A 179 -12.52 9.64 -7.40
N PRO A 180 -11.54 9.23 -8.23
CA PRO A 180 -10.75 8.04 -7.94
C PRO A 180 -9.78 8.30 -6.78
N VAL A 181 -9.54 7.28 -5.98
CA VAL A 181 -8.45 7.28 -5.00
C VAL A 181 -7.12 7.19 -5.74
N HIS A 182 -6.15 8.00 -5.31
CA HIS A 182 -4.86 8.03 -5.98
C HIS A 182 -4.15 6.67 -5.91
N PRO A 183 -3.56 6.14 -7.01
CA PRO A 183 -2.92 4.82 -7.02
C PRO A 183 -1.78 4.63 -6.01
N ARG A 184 -1.22 5.72 -5.49
CA ARG A 184 -0.19 5.73 -4.42
C ARG A 184 -0.73 6.25 -3.09
N HIS A 185 -2.06 6.22 -2.89
CA HIS A 185 -2.65 6.57 -1.61
C HIS A 185 -2.13 5.61 -0.52
N PRO A 186 -1.70 6.11 0.65
CA PRO A 186 -1.23 5.24 1.73
C PRO A 186 -2.24 4.13 2.03
N TYR A 187 -1.76 2.90 2.18
CA TYR A 187 -2.51 1.67 2.45
C TYR A 187 -3.57 1.26 1.41
N ALA A 188 -4.21 2.18 0.69
CA ALA A 188 -5.37 1.92 -0.15
C ALA A 188 -5.09 1.99 -1.67
N GLY A 189 -3.99 2.59 -2.09
CA GLY A 189 -3.64 2.73 -3.51
C GLY A 189 -3.28 1.39 -4.16
N ASP A 190 -3.49 1.27 -5.46
CA ASP A 190 -3.21 0.03 -6.21
C ASP A 190 -1.71 -0.33 -6.27
N LEU A 191 -0.83 0.64 -6.00
CA LEU A 191 0.63 0.48 -6.11
C LEU A 191 1.35 0.40 -4.76
N VAL A 192 0.63 0.41 -3.63
CA VAL A 192 1.28 0.55 -2.31
C VAL A 192 1.86 -0.74 -1.76
N TYR A 193 1.34 -1.90 -2.18
CA TYR A 193 1.87 -3.21 -1.81
C TYR A 193 2.68 -3.85 -2.94
N THR A 194 3.35 -3.03 -3.74
CA THR A 194 4.15 -3.46 -4.88
C THR A 194 5.61 -3.08 -4.69
N ALA A 195 6.52 -3.94 -5.09
CA ALA A 195 7.94 -3.63 -5.13
C ALA A 195 8.48 -3.81 -6.56
N PHE A 196 9.23 -2.82 -7.04
CA PHE A 196 9.77 -2.81 -8.40
C PHE A 196 11.22 -3.31 -8.47
N SER A 197 11.97 -3.22 -7.36
CA SER A 197 13.36 -3.65 -7.29
C SER A 197 13.46 -5.12 -6.87
N GLY A 198 14.25 -5.91 -7.58
CA GLY A 198 14.49 -7.31 -7.23
C GLY A 198 15.09 -7.51 -5.83
N THR A 199 15.89 -6.55 -5.34
CA THR A 199 16.42 -6.58 -3.98
C THR A 199 15.34 -6.34 -2.92
N HIS A 200 14.36 -5.46 -3.20
CA HIS A 200 13.23 -5.23 -2.30
C HIS A 200 12.31 -6.45 -2.25
N GLN A 201 12.07 -7.10 -3.39
CA GLN A 201 11.26 -8.31 -3.47
C GLN A 201 11.89 -9.49 -2.72
N ASP A 202 13.20 -9.67 -2.87
CA ASP A 202 13.96 -10.68 -2.11
C ASP A 202 13.88 -10.41 -0.61
N ALA A 203 14.00 -9.15 -0.20
CA ALA A 203 13.86 -8.75 1.21
C ALA A 203 12.45 -9.01 1.75
N ILE A 204 11.39 -8.68 0.99
CA ILE A 204 10.01 -8.94 1.37
C ILE A 204 9.75 -10.45 1.48
N SER A 205 10.20 -11.25 0.49
CA SER A 205 10.05 -12.71 0.50
C SER A 205 10.73 -13.34 1.73
N LYS A 206 11.95 -12.91 2.05
CA LYS A 206 12.65 -13.35 3.27
C LYS A 206 11.98 -12.87 4.54
N GLY A 207 11.44 -11.64 4.54
CA GLY A 207 10.69 -11.07 5.64
C GLY A 207 9.42 -11.84 5.94
N LEU A 208 8.64 -12.21 4.93
CA LEU A 208 7.44 -13.04 5.07
C LEU A 208 7.78 -14.43 5.62
N ALA A 209 8.82 -15.09 5.10
CA ALA A 209 9.28 -16.37 5.63
C ALA A 209 9.70 -16.26 7.10
N HIS A 210 10.45 -15.22 7.45
CA HIS A 210 10.85 -14.94 8.83
C HIS A 210 9.64 -14.67 9.74
N HIS A 211 8.63 -13.95 9.26
CA HIS A 211 7.39 -13.69 10.00
C HIS A 211 6.66 -14.98 10.35
N THR A 212 6.50 -15.90 9.38
CA THR A 212 5.93 -17.24 9.59
C THR A 212 6.73 -18.04 10.63
N ASP A 213 8.07 -18.05 10.53
CA ASP A 213 8.93 -18.74 11.49
C ASP A 213 8.81 -18.13 12.90
N ARG A 214 8.77 -16.80 12.98
CA ARG A 214 8.61 -16.07 14.23
C ARG A 214 7.26 -16.36 14.91
N ALA A 215 6.16 -16.41 14.16
CA ALA A 215 4.86 -16.81 14.68
C ALA A 215 4.88 -18.23 15.27
N ARG A 216 5.55 -19.15 14.58
CA ARG A 216 5.74 -20.53 15.04
C ARG A 216 6.59 -20.60 16.33
N GLU A 217 7.68 -19.83 16.42
CA GLU A 217 8.51 -19.75 17.63
C GLU A 217 7.73 -19.20 18.82
N LEU A 218 6.87 -18.21 18.60
CA LEU A 218 6.03 -17.59 19.63
C LEU A 218 4.81 -18.48 20.00
N GLY A 219 4.48 -19.47 19.17
CA GLY A 219 3.29 -20.31 19.37
C GLY A 219 1.96 -19.57 19.17
N VAL A 220 1.94 -18.56 18.32
CA VAL A 220 0.76 -17.75 18.01
C VAL A 220 0.41 -17.87 16.53
N PRO A 221 -0.86 -17.58 16.12
CA PRO A 221 -1.21 -17.41 14.71
C PRO A 221 -0.38 -16.29 14.05
N GLU A 222 -0.07 -16.40 12.74
CA GLU A 222 0.72 -15.39 12.01
C GLU A 222 0.18 -13.97 12.18
N ARG A 223 -1.13 -13.78 12.11
CA ARG A 223 -1.79 -12.49 12.30
C ARG A 223 -1.60 -11.85 13.69
N GLU A 224 -1.17 -12.63 14.69
CA GLU A 224 -0.95 -12.18 16.07
C GLU A 224 0.55 -11.98 16.36
N ALA A 225 1.41 -12.41 15.47
CA ALA A 225 2.84 -12.18 15.57
C ALA A 225 3.18 -10.71 15.24
N PRO A 226 4.15 -10.11 15.95
CA PRO A 226 4.58 -8.73 15.65
C PRO A 226 5.06 -8.61 14.20
N TRP A 227 4.44 -7.68 13.45
CA TRP A 227 4.78 -7.45 12.06
C TRP A 227 6.14 -6.76 11.92
N SER A 228 7.01 -7.31 11.07
CA SER A 228 8.35 -6.76 10.83
C SER A 228 8.86 -7.01 9.41
N VAL A 229 7.95 -7.21 8.44
CA VAL A 229 8.34 -7.45 7.05
C VAL A 229 8.85 -6.15 6.43
N PRO A 230 10.08 -6.16 5.87
CA PRO A 230 10.64 -4.97 5.23
C PRO A 230 9.76 -4.43 4.11
N TYR A 231 9.72 -3.11 3.96
CA TYR A 231 8.95 -2.39 2.93
C TYR A 231 7.42 -2.49 3.01
N LEU A 232 6.87 -3.25 3.96
CA LEU A 232 5.44 -3.35 4.20
C LEU A 232 5.12 -2.81 5.60
N PRO A 233 4.45 -1.65 5.73
CA PRO A 233 4.19 -1.02 7.02
C PRO A 233 3.19 -1.81 7.87
N ILE A 234 2.31 -2.58 7.24
CA ILE A 234 1.34 -3.51 7.86
C ILE A 234 1.26 -4.78 7.01
N ASP A 235 0.64 -5.83 7.55
CA ASP A 235 0.25 -6.98 6.74
C ASP A 235 -0.84 -6.54 5.75
N PRO A 236 -0.66 -6.71 4.43
CA PRO A 236 -1.72 -6.44 3.45
C PRO A 236 -3.01 -7.19 3.74
N ALA A 237 -2.96 -8.37 4.36
CA ALA A 237 -4.12 -9.15 4.75
C ALA A 237 -5.01 -8.43 5.77
N ASP A 238 -4.46 -7.55 6.60
CA ASP A 238 -5.21 -6.76 7.58
C ASP A 238 -6.19 -5.77 6.94
N VAL A 239 -5.96 -5.41 5.68
CA VAL A 239 -6.84 -4.54 4.90
C VAL A 239 -7.54 -5.30 3.75
N GLY A 240 -7.55 -6.63 3.81
CA GLY A 240 -8.21 -7.50 2.83
C GLY A 240 -7.47 -7.61 1.49
N ARG A 241 -6.17 -7.30 1.48
CA ARG A 241 -5.31 -7.39 0.30
C ARG A 241 -4.26 -8.48 0.45
N SER A 242 -3.60 -8.79 -0.63
CA SER A 242 -2.41 -9.63 -0.65
C SER A 242 -1.20 -8.80 -1.07
N TYR A 243 0.00 -9.24 -0.66
CA TYR A 243 1.22 -8.77 -1.30
C TYR A 243 1.22 -9.33 -2.73
N GLU A 244 0.73 -8.54 -3.64
CA GLU A 244 0.91 -8.80 -5.05
C GLU A 244 2.26 -8.21 -5.45
N ALA A 245 3.21 -9.10 -5.73
CA ALA A 245 4.36 -8.69 -6.51
C ALA A 245 3.86 -8.31 -7.93
N VAL A 246 3.23 -7.16 -8.07
CA VAL A 246 3.06 -6.53 -9.38
C VAL A 246 4.45 -6.07 -9.80
N ILE A 247 5.25 -7.05 -10.20
CA ILE A 247 6.53 -6.79 -10.80
C ILE A 247 6.24 -6.26 -12.19
N ARG A 248 6.30 -4.95 -12.32
CA ARG A 248 6.39 -4.33 -13.63
C ARG A 248 7.84 -4.45 -14.07
N VAL A 249 8.06 -5.27 -15.07
CA VAL A 249 9.41 -5.47 -15.60
C VAL A 249 9.71 -4.36 -16.60
N ASN A 250 10.63 -3.49 -16.23
CA ASN A 250 11.23 -2.49 -17.11
C ASN A 250 12.74 -2.80 -17.31
N SER A 251 13.41 -2.03 -18.13
CA SER A 251 14.84 -2.17 -18.43
C SER A 251 15.77 -2.13 -17.19
N HIS A 252 15.28 -1.65 -16.05
CA HIS A 252 16.02 -1.59 -14.78
C HIS A 252 15.62 -2.71 -13.80
N SER A 253 14.71 -3.58 -14.19
CA SER A 253 14.25 -4.69 -13.34
C SER A 253 15.31 -5.77 -13.25
N GLY A 254 15.73 -6.12 -12.04
CA GLY A 254 16.77 -7.12 -11.83
C GLY A 254 16.35 -8.55 -12.22
N LYS A 255 17.34 -9.40 -12.43
CA LYS A 255 17.20 -10.81 -12.86
C LYS A 255 16.25 -11.66 -12.01
N GLY A 256 16.08 -11.31 -10.73
CA GLY A 256 15.20 -12.02 -9.79
C GLY A 256 13.71 -11.75 -10.02
N GLY A 257 13.35 -10.52 -10.40
CA GLY A 257 11.96 -10.12 -10.60
C GLY A 257 11.27 -10.85 -11.74
N MET A 258 11.95 -10.99 -12.87
CA MET A 258 11.42 -11.68 -14.05
C MET A 258 11.21 -13.18 -13.81
N ALA A 259 12.17 -13.83 -13.16
CA ALA A 259 12.08 -15.25 -12.80
C ALA A 259 10.95 -15.51 -11.79
N TYR A 260 10.75 -14.59 -10.83
CA TYR A 260 9.66 -14.67 -9.88
C TYR A 260 8.29 -14.59 -10.55
N LEU A 261 8.09 -13.66 -11.51
CA LEU A 261 6.82 -13.54 -12.25
C LEU A 261 6.49 -14.80 -13.04
N LEU A 262 7.47 -15.36 -13.75
CA LEU A 262 7.25 -16.61 -14.48
C LEU A 262 6.90 -17.75 -13.53
N ARG A 263 7.53 -17.82 -12.36
CA ARG A 263 7.21 -18.83 -11.34
C ARG A 263 5.80 -18.68 -10.79
N VAL A 264 5.41 -17.46 -10.37
CA VAL A 264 4.12 -17.22 -9.70
C VAL A 264 2.94 -17.33 -10.68
N HIS A 265 3.07 -16.77 -11.88
CA HIS A 265 1.95 -16.71 -12.83
C HIS A 265 1.89 -17.89 -13.78
N HIS A 266 3.02 -18.58 -14.03
CA HIS A 266 3.11 -19.63 -15.03
C HIS A 266 3.76 -20.93 -14.52
N GLY A 267 4.17 -20.98 -13.23
CA GLY A 267 4.78 -22.19 -12.63
C GLY A 267 6.19 -22.50 -13.14
N LEU A 268 6.87 -21.57 -13.83
CA LEU A 268 8.19 -21.78 -14.43
C LEU A 268 9.30 -21.26 -13.51
N ASP A 269 10.05 -22.14 -12.86
CA ASP A 269 11.20 -21.76 -12.02
C ASP A 269 12.51 -21.81 -12.81
N LEU A 270 12.88 -20.68 -13.40
CA LEU A 270 14.08 -20.58 -14.24
C LEU A 270 15.36 -20.92 -13.46
N PRO A 271 16.21 -21.82 -13.99
CA PRO A 271 17.53 -22.09 -13.40
C PRO A 271 18.34 -20.81 -13.18
N PRO A 272 19.08 -20.67 -12.07
CA PRO A 272 19.85 -19.45 -11.78
C PRO A 272 20.79 -19.03 -12.93
N ARG A 273 21.36 -19.99 -13.63
CA ARG A 273 22.27 -19.75 -14.77
C ARG A 273 21.55 -19.25 -16.04
N MET A 274 20.26 -19.56 -16.20
CA MET A 274 19.41 -19.08 -17.31
C MET A 274 18.92 -17.66 -17.12
N ARG A 275 18.71 -17.24 -15.87
CA ARG A 275 18.14 -15.91 -15.54
C ARG A 275 18.89 -14.71 -16.15
N PRO A 276 20.24 -14.69 -16.25
CA PRO A 276 20.96 -13.63 -16.94
C PRO A 276 20.65 -13.51 -18.43
N ASP A 277 20.53 -14.64 -19.14
CA ASP A 277 20.20 -14.65 -20.58
C ASP A 277 18.78 -14.15 -20.83
N PHE A 278 17.81 -14.63 -20.04
CA PHE A 278 16.43 -14.14 -20.13
C PHE A 278 16.31 -12.65 -19.77
N SER A 279 17.03 -12.19 -18.74
CA SER A 279 17.05 -10.77 -18.36
C SER A 279 17.52 -9.86 -19.49
N ARG A 280 18.56 -10.26 -20.21
CA ARG A 280 19.07 -9.52 -21.37
C ARG A 280 18.02 -9.43 -22.48
N ILE A 281 17.32 -10.53 -22.78
CA ILE A 281 16.29 -10.59 -23.82
C ILE A 281 15.10 -9.68 -23.46
N VAL A 282 14.65 -9.74 -22.21
CA VAL A 282 13.57 -8.86 -21.72
C VAL A 282 13.98 -7.40 -21.76
N GLN A 283 15.22 -7.09 -21.37
CA GLN A 283 15.74 -5.72 -21.45
C GLN A 283 15.75 -5.21 -22.89
N GLU A 284 16.24 -5.98 -23.86
CA GLU A 284 16.22 -5.62 -25.28
C GLU A 284 14.78 -5.34 -25.77
N ALA A 285 13.81 -6.18 -25.39
CA ALA A 285 12.41 -6.02 -25.76
C ALA A 285 11.74 -4.79 -25.10
N THR A 286 12.03 -4.53 -23.84
CA THR A 286 11.48 -3.35 -23.11
C THR A 286 12.14 -2.05 -23.57
N ASP A 287 13.42 -2.05 -23.86
CA ASP A 287 14.12 -0.89 -24.43
C ASP A 287 13.58 -0.54 -25.82
N ALA A 288 13.33 -1.56 -26.65
CA ALA A 288 12.77 -1.36 -27.99
C ALA A 288 11.33 -0.85 -27.97
N SER A 289 10.51 -1.31 -27.02
CA SER A 289 9.09 -0.92 -26.91
C SER A 289 8.89 0.39 -26.12
N GLY A 290 9.82 0.76 -25.26
CA GLY A 290 9.69 1.87 -24.30
C GLY A 290 8.62 1.62 -23.22
N ARG A 291 8.13 0.40 -23.06
CA ARG A 291 7.07 0.01 -22.13
C ARG A 291 7.53 -1.10 -21.19
N GLU A 292 6.85 -1.18 -20.05
CA GLU A 292 7.00 -2.28 -19.11
C GLU A 292 6.36 -3.56 -19.68
N ALA A 293 6.96 -4.73 -19.40
CA ALA A 293 6.40 -6.01 -19.80
C ALA A 293 5.48 -6.59 -18.73
N THR A 294 4.29 -7.00 -19.11
CA THR A 294 3.34 -7.72 -18.27
C THR A 294 3.79 -9.18 -18.06
N PRO A 295 3.27 -9.88 -17.01
CA PRO A 295 3.55 -11.31 -16.83
C PRO A 295 3.24 -12.16 -18.06
N LYS A 296 2.16 -11.84 -18.77
CA LYS A 296 1.78 -12.52 -20.01
C LYS A 296 2.79 -12.27 -21.13
N GLU A 297 3.21 -11.02 -21.34
CA GLU A 297 4.22 -10.66 -22.33
C GLU A 297 5.58 -11.30 -22.02
N LEU A 298 5.95 -11.42 -20.74
CA LEU A 298 7.15 -12.16 -20.31
C LEU A 298 7.06 -13.64 -20.66
N TYR A 299 5.92 -14.26 -20.43
CA TYR A 299 5.71 -15.66 -20.76
C TYR A 299 5.73 -15.91 -22.28
N GLU A 300 5.08 -15.03 -23.05
CA GLU A 300 5.12 -15.06 -24.51
C GLU A 300 6.55 -14.93 -25.02
N LEU A 301 7.30 -13.94 -24.51
CA LEU A 301 8.72 -13.74 -24.86
C LEU A 301 9.60 -14.94 -24.46
N PHE A 302 9.34 -15.53 -23.29
CA PHE A 302 10.02 -16.75 -22.85
C PHE A 302 9.74 -17.90 -23.83
N ARG A 303 8.48 -18.15 -24.19
CA ARG A 303 8.11 -19.21 -25.13
C ARG A 303 8.70 -18.99 -26.51
N GLU A 304 8.58 -17.80 -27.06
CA GLU A 304 9.15 -17.45 -28.37
C GLU A 304 10.65 -17.62 -28.42
N THR A 305 11.32 -17.40 -27.28
CA THR A 305 12.79 -17.48 -27.20
C THR A 305 13.30 -18.89 -26.94
N TYR A 306 12.68 -19.61 -26.00
CA TYR A 306 13.24 -20.84 -25.45
C TYR A 306 12.44 -22.10 -25.76
N VAL A 307 11.18 -21.99 -26.24
CA VAL A 307 10.36 -23.13 -26.65
C VAL A 307 10.24 -23.10 -28.17
N VAL A 308 11.39 -23.38 -28.82
CA VAL A 308 11.50 -23.27 -30.27
C VAL A 308 11.17 -24.61 -30.93
N GLU A 309 10.07 -24.66 -31.65
CA GLU A 309 9.74 -25.72 -32.56
C GLU A 309 10.51 -25.49 -33.90
N GLY A 310 11.12 -26.50 -34.42
CA GLY A 310 11.97 -26.35 -35.61
C GLY A 310 11.98 -27.62 -36.46
N PRO A 311 12.89 -27.70 -37.44
CA PRO A 311 12.97 -28.84 -38.33
C PRO A 311 13.27 -30.18 -37.63
N LEU A 312 13.70 -30.11 -36.36
CA LEU A 312 13.93 -31.29 -35.53
C LEU A 312 12.71 -31.51 -34.63
N GLU A 313 11.81 -32.40 -35.05
CA GLU A 313 10.58 -32.73 -34.31
C GLU A 313 10.82 -33.80 -33.25
N PRO A 314 10.22 -33.69 -32.04
CA PRO A 314 10.43 -34.64 -30.94
C PRO A 314 10.14 -36.13 -31.30
N GLY A 315 9.16 -36.36 -32.15
CA GLY A 315 8.75 -37.72 -32.57
C GLY A 315 9.74 -38.42 -33.49
N ALA A 316 10.69 -37.71 -34.07
CA ALA A 316 11.71 -38.26 -34.97
C ALA A 316 12.99 -38.74 -34.22
N TYR A 317 13.10 -38.48 -32.91
CA TYR A 317 14.27 -38.73 -32.10
C TYR A 317 13.98 -39.65 -30.90
N PRO A 318 15.01 -40.31 -30.34
CA PRO A 318 14.84 -41.10 -29.13
C PRO A 318 14.28 -40.30 -27.96
N ALA A 319 13.52 -40.96 -27.09
CA ALA A 319 12.95 -40.36 -25.88
C ALA A 319 13.99 -40.21 -24.73
N ASP A 320 15.24 -40.60 -24.96
CA ASP A 320 16.37 -40.48 -24.04
C ASP A 320 17.34 -39.41 -24.52
N THR A 321 17.78 -38.53 -23.64
CA THR A 321 18.62 -37.36 -23.96
C THR A 321 20.00 -37.78 -24.49
N ALA A 322 20.61 -38.84 -23.93
CA ALA A 322 21.92 -39.31 -24.39
C ALA A 322 21.82 -39.92 -25.81
N ALA A 323 20.80 -40.74 -26.05
CA ALA A 323 20.53 -41.31 -27.36
C ALA A 323 20.16 -40.22 -28.41
N LEU A 324 19.54 -39.14 -27.97
CA LEU A 324 19.27 -37.95 -28.81
C LEU A 324 20.60 -37.29 -29.23
N VAL A 325 21.51 -37.03 -28.30
CA VAL A 325 22.80 -36.39 -28.57
C VAL A 325 23.60 -37.24 -29.58
N ASP A 326 23.62 -38.56 -29.40
CA ASP A 326 24.23 -39.49 -30.36
C ASP A 326 23.58 -39.45 -31.75
N ALA A 327 22.25 -39.33 -31.80
CA ALA A 327 21.54 -39.22 -33.08
C ALA A 327 21.83 -37.88 -33.79
N LEU A 328 21.93 -36.80 -33.05
CA LEU A 328 22.30 -35.46 -33.55
C LEU A 328 23.75 -35.44 -34.07
N ALA A 329 24.67 -36.12 -33.35
CA ALA A 329 26.06 -36.27 -33.79
C ALA A 329 26.18 -37.04 -35.14
N ARG A 330 25.39 -38.11 -35.30
CA ARG A 330 25.30 -38.83 -36.58
C ARG A 330 24.70 -37.97 -37.71
N ALA A 331 23.87 -36.99 -37.37
CA ALA A 331 23.32 -36.01 -38.31
C ALA A 331 24.25 -34.81 -38.56
N GLY A 332 25.48 -34.84 -38.04
CA GLY A 332 26.50 -33.80 -38.27
C GLY A 332 26.37 -32.57 -37.36
N ARG A 333 25.65 -32.69 -36.24
CA ARG A 333 25.54 -31.63 -35.25
C ARG A 333 26.33 -31.96 -34.01
N THR A 334 27.15 -31.04 -33.52
CA THR A 334 27.86 -31.18 -32.25
C THR A 334 27.06 -30.58 -31.14
N VAL A 335 26.60 -31.40 -30.19
CA VAL A 335 25.77 -31.00 -29.08
C VAL A 335 26.32 -31.55 -27.77
N ASP A 336 26.72 -30.65 -26.85
CA ASP A 336 27.08 -31.00 -25.49
C ASP A 336 25.97 -30.44 -24.57
N VAL A 337 25.33 -31.32 -23.81
CA VAL A 337 24.37 -30.88 -22.77
C VAL A 337 25.18 -30.50 -21.52
N LEU A 338 25.25 -29.20 -21.22
CA LEU A 338 26.04 -28.65 -20.11
C LEU A 338 25.29 -28.70 -18.79
N ASP A 339 23.97 -28.52 -18.84
CA ASP A 339 23.05 -28.58 -17.70
C ASP A 339 21.65 -28.97 -18.18
N LEU A 340 20.95 -29.74 -17.37
CA LEU A 340 19.55 -30.13 -17.61
C LEU A 340 18.82 -30.15 -16.30
N THR A 341 17.90 -29.20 -16.12
CA THR A 341 17.11 -29.03 -14.90
C THR A 341 15.64 -29.27 -15.18
N GLU A 342 14.95 -29.99 -14.30
CA GLU A 342 13.48 -30.20 -14.32
C GLU A 342 12.85 -29.59 -13.06
N ASP A 343 11.73 -28.91 -13.22
CA ASP A 343 10.96 -28.28 -12.10
C ASP A 343 9.56 -28.91 -11.92
N GLY A 344 9.37 -30.13 -12.34
CA GLY A 344 8.14 -30.91 -12.23
C GLY A 344 7.16 -30.73 -13.40
N THR A 345 7.13 -29.57 -14.07
CA THR A 345 6.27 -29.31 -15.24
C THR A 345 7.03 -28.89 -16.48
N ALA A 346 8.22 -28.34 -16.31
CA ALA A 346 9.09 -27.86 -17.36
C ALA A 346 10.52 -28.44 -17.23
N ALA A 347 11.24 -28.51 -18.34
CA ALA A 347 12.67 -28.78 -18.37
C ALA A 347 13.42 -27.67 -19.09
N TYR A 348 14.63 -27.39 -18.62
CA TYR A 348 15.53 -26.37 -19.12
C TYR A 348 16.87 -26.99 -19.44
N ALA A 349 17.34 -26.84 -20.66
CA ALA A 349 18.62 -27.38 -21.12
C ALA A 349 19.60 -26.28 -21.50
N GLU A 350 20.78 -26.26 -20.87
CA GLU A 350 21.91 -25.48 -21.32
C GLU A 350 22.75 -26.39 -22.23
N CYS A 351 22.82 -26.05 -23.50
CA CYS A 351 23.55 -26.83 -24.48
C CYS A 351 24.64 -26.01 -25.15
N ARG A 352 25.79 -26.65 -25.46
CA ARG A 352 26.75 -26.11 -26.43
C ARG A 352 26.47 -26.76 -27.77
N VAL A 353 25.92 -25.97 -28.71
CA VAL A 353 25.53 -26.42 -30.03
C VAL A 353 26.49 -25.80 -31.06
N ASP A 354 27.24 -26.64 -31.76
CA ASP A 354 28.24 -26.23 -32.76
C ASP A 354 29.20 -25.14 -32.21
N GLY A 355 29.58 -25.26 -30.91
CA GLY A 355 30.50 -24.37 -30.23
C GLY A 355 29.87 -23.18 -29.51
N VAL A 356 28.55 -22.92 -29.68
CA VAL A 356 27.83 -21.79 -29.05
C VAL A 356 26.95 -22.32 -27.93
N THR A 357 27.01 -21.65 -26.76
CA THR A 357 26.16 -21.99 -25.62
C THR A 357 24.78 -21.34 -25.79
N VAL A 358 23.74 -22.17 -25.74
CA VAL A 358 22.32 -21.77 -25.91
C VAL A 358 21.46 -22.48 -24.90
N TRP A 359 20.34 -21.84 -24.52
CA TRP A 359 19.31 -22.42 -23.68
C TRP A 359 18.10 -22.85 -24.51
N GLY A 360 17.48 -23.96 -24.13
CA GLY A 360 16.17 -24.38 -24.59
C GLY A 360 15.30 -24.77 -23.42
N ALA A 361 14.00 -24.72 -23.60
CA ALA A 361 13.01 -25.12 -22.61
C ALA A 361 11.87 -25.90 -23.26
N ALA A 362 11.19 -26.71 -22.48
CA ALA A 362 9.95 -27.37 -22.87
C ALA A 362 9.09 -27.71 -21.65
N GLU A 363 7.80 -27.81 -21.87
CA GLU A 363 6.78 -28.15 -20.84
C GLU A 363 6.13 -29.50 -21.20
N GLY A 364 5.65 -30.24 -20.19
CA GLY A 364 4.86 -31.46 -20.36
C GLY A 364 5.69 -32.72 -20.67
N THR A 365 5.10 -33.66 -21.39
CA THR A 365 5.71 -35.01 -21.64
C THR A 365 7.01 -34.94 -22.39
N ALA A 366 7.99 -35.69 -21.96
CA ALA A 366 9.35 -35.73 -22.53
C ALA A 366 10.04 -34.35 -22.57
N ALA A 367 9.77 -33.52 -21.55
CA ALA A 367 10.23 -32.12 -21.48
C ALA A 367 11.76 -32.02 -21.63
N SER A 368 12.56 -32.91 -21.02
CA SER A 368 14.01 -32.91 -21.11
C SER A 368 14.55 -33.07 -22.54
N VAL A 369 14.03 -34.04 -23.29
CA VAL A 369 14.38 -34.23 -24.70
C VAL A 369 13.98 -33.05 -25.56
N ARG A 370 12.77 -32.53 -25.33
CA ARG A 370 12.23 -31.37 -26.06
C ARG A 370 12.99 -30.09 -25.73
N ALA A 371 13.47 -29.92 -24.50
CA ALA A 371 14.29 -28.77 -24.11
C ALA A 371 15.64 -28.79 -24.85
N VAL A 372 16.29 -29.95 -24.97
CA VAL A 372 17.52 -30.10 -25.75
C VAL A 372 17.26 -29.85 -27.25
N LEU A 373 16.20 -30.40 -27.82
CA LEU A 373 15.80 -30.09 -29.22
C LEU A 373 15.53 -28.61 -29.43
N SER A 374 14.85 -27.94 -28.48
CA SER A 374 14.59 -26.53 -28.54
C SER A 374 15.91 -25.72 -28.53
N ALA A 375 16.88 -26.09 -27.68
CA ALA A 375 18.20 -25.45 -27.67
C ALA A 375 18.90 -25.64 -29.04
N VAL A 376 18.82 -26.83 -29.63
CA VAL A 376 19.42 -27.13 -30.95
C VAL A 376 18.70 -26.36 -32.08
N ASN A 377 17.40 -26.20 -32.00
CA ASN A 377 16.60 -25.45 -32.97
C ASN A 377 16.78 -23.93 -32.84
N ARG A 378 17.13 -23.44 -31.64
CA ARG A 378 17.44 -22.02 -31.38
C ARG A 378 18.80 -21.67 -31.98
N ARG A 379 18.84 -21.31 -33.24
CA ARG A 379 20.07 -20.80 -33.84
C ARG A 379 20.45 -19.47 -33.27
N PRO A 380 21.73 -19.25 -32.89
CA PRO A 380 22.18 -17.88 -32.62
C PRO A 380 21.95 -17.02 -33.86
N ARG A 381 21.32 -15.86 -33.70
CA ARG A 381 21.22 -14.86 -34.76
C ARG A 381 22.53 -14.10 -34.91
#